data_401a96ec782c0fea11ba61e2e1556c35
#
_entry.id   401a96ec782c0fea11ba61e2e1556c35
#
_cell.length_a   1.000
_cell.length_b   1.000
_cell.length_c   1.000
_cell.angle_alpha   90.00
_cell.angle_beta   90.00
_cell.angle_gamma   90.00
#
_symmetry.space_group_name_H-M   'P 1'
#
loop_
_entity.id
_entity.type
_entity.pdbx_description
1 polymer ?
#
loop_
_entity_poly.entity_id
_entity_poly.type
_entity_poly.pdbx_seq_one_letter_code
_entity_poly.pdbx_strand_id
1 'polypeptide(L)'
;FSERFSMQLGLRMEHTRTTGISEAKDTEDKHDYTRLFPTVYLLYSPTDGHALNFSFSNRISRPSQNMVNPFPFYQNKYTYACGREDLKPSYTYNAELGYTLKNNFNVSAYYSYSDDVFFQVVDLDAETNVTSFLWENFMQTHAFGLNNSYTFRTKWLQTYAQHGVSY
;
A
#
# COMPACT_ATOMS: atom_id res chain seq x y z
N PHE A 1 18.74 -3.52 26.65
CA PHE A 1 18.78 -4.14 25.33
C PHE A 1 20.14 -4.81 25.18
N SER A 2 20.16 -6.04 24.62
CA SER A 2 21.39 -6.76 24.34
C SER A 2 22.04 -6.19 23.09
N GLU A 3 23.38 -6.21 22.98
CA GLU A 3 24.10 -5.87 21.75
C GLU A 3 23.64 -6.69 20.52
N ARG A 4 22.93 -7.81 20.76
CA ARG A 4 22.42 -8.74 19.75
C ARG A 4 20.96 -8.53 19.39
N PHE A 5 20.23 -7.66 20.08
CA PHE A 5 18.81 -7.44 19.85
C PHE A 5 18.49 -5.94 19.82
N SER A 6 17.89 -5.49 18.75
CA SER A 6 17.40 -4.13 18.57
C SER A 6 15.91 -4.16 18.24
N MET A 7 15.15 -3.25 18.85
CA MET A 7 13.72 -3.10 18.64
C MET A 7 13.38 -1.62 18.49
N GLN A 8 12.61 -1.32 17.48
CA GLN A 8 12.00 -0.01 17.28
C GLN A 8 10.49 -0.17 17.16
N LEU A 9 9.76 0.52 18.01
CA LEU A 9 8.30 0.58 17.97
C LEU A 9 7.89 2.02 17.66
N GLY A 10 6.94 2.16 16.77
CA GLY A 10 6.34 3.44 16.41
C GLY A 10 4.82 3.34 16.46
N LEU A 11 4.17 4.41 16.90
CA LEU A 11 2.72 4.55 16.83
C LEU A 11 2.40 5.95 16.31
N ARG A 12 1.72 6.01 15.18
CA ARG A 12 1.20 7.25 14.61
C ARG A 12 -0.31 7.24 14.76
N MET A 13 -0.85 8.32 15.29
CA MET A 13 -2.28 8.56 15.33
C MET A 13 -2.63 9.65 14.30
N GLU A 14 -3.64 9.40 13.49
CA GLU A 14 -4.19 10.38 12.56
C GLU A 14 -5.68 10.57 12.84
N HIS A 15 -6.06 11.83 12.96
CA HIS A 15 -7.46 12.26 12.99
C HIS A 15 -7.74 13.00 11.69
N THR A 16 -8.75 12.55 10.97
CA THR A 16 -9.15 13.16 9.69
C THR A 16 -10.59 13.65 9.81
N ARG A 17 -10.79 14.91 9.49
CA ARG A 17 -12.10 15.51 9.34
C ARG A 17 -12.18 16.15 7.97
N THR A 18 -13.13 15.69 7.16
CA THR A 18 -13.38 16.23 5.83
C THR A 18 -14.86 16.62 5.73
N THR A 19 -15.10 17.79 5.18
CA THR A 19 -16.45 18.26 4.88
C THR A 19 -16.51 18.57 3.38
N GLY A 20 -17.34 17.85 2.66
CA GLY A 20 -17.69 18.13 1.27
C GLY A 20 -19.03 18.87 1.23
N ILE A 21 -19.10 20.00 0.53
CA ILE A 21 -20.33 20.75 0.32
C ILE A 21 -20.57 20.80 -1.19
N SER A 22 -21.73 20.31 -1.62
CA SER A 22 -22.19 20.40 -3.00
C SER A 22 -23.41 21.31 -3.05
N GLU A 23 -23.22 22.58 -3.40
CA GLU A 23 -24.32 23.54 -3.55
C GLU A 23 -25.31 23.13 -4.66
N ALA A 24 -24.82 22.44 -5.71
CA ALA A 24 -25.66 21.98 -6.81
C ALA A 24 -26.59 20.85 -6.44
N LYS A 25 -26.24 20.02 -5.42
CA LYS A 25 -27.02 18.88 -4.95
C LYS A 25 -27.65 19.13 -3.58
N ASP A 26 -27.36 20.24 -2.94
CA ASP A 26 -27.75 20.58 -1.56
C ASP A 26 -27.37 19.47 -0.58
N THR A 27 -26.16 18.91 -0.75
CA THR A 27 -25.64 17.83 0.06
C THR A 27 -24.39 18.28 0.82
N GLU A 28 -24.32 17.89 2.09
CA GLU A 28 -23.15 18.04 2.93
C GLU A 28 -22.67 16.66 3.36
N ASP A 29 -21.48 16.25 2.95
CA ASP A 29 -20.86 14.98 3.33
C ASP A 29 -19.75 15.22 4.35
N LYS A 30 -19.79 14.49 5.47
CA LYS A 30 -18.85 14.63 6.57
C LYS A 30 -18.19 13.30 6.88
N HIS A 31 -16.87 13.27 6.77
CA HIS A 31 -16.08 12.16 7.24
C HIS A 31 -15.25 12.61 8.45
N ASP A 32 -15.43 11.91 9.56
CA ASP A 32 -14.68 12.12 10.80
C ASP A 32 -14.23 10.76 11.34
N TYR A 33 -12.93 10.52 11.35
CA TYR A 33 -12.36 9.27 11.85
C TYR A 33 -10.97 9.45 12.44
N THR A 34 -10.69 8.63 13.45
CA THR A 34 -9.36 8.53 14.07
C THR A 34 -8.83 7.12 13.87
N ARG A 35 -7.57 7.01 13.42
CA ARG A 35 -6.90 5.73 13.17
C ARG A 35 -5.49 5.72 13.76
N LEU A 36 -5.08 4.53 14.20
CA LEU A 36 -3.75 4.25 14.70
C LEU A 36 -2.95 3.45 13.66
N PHE A 37 -1.70 3.84 13.48
CA PHE A 37 -0.78 3.21 12.53
C PHE A 37 0.45 2.74 13.30
N PRO A 38 0.43 1.50 13.82
CA PRO A 38 1.59 0.90 14.47
C PRO A 38 2.67 0.55 13.45
N THR A 39 3.91 0.70 13.88
CA THR A 39 5.09 0.18 13.18
C THR A 39 5.97 -0.58 14.16
N VAL A 40 6.50 -1.70 13.71
CA VAL A 40 7.40 -2.56 14.48
C VAL A 40 8.59 -2.89 13.62
N TYR A 41 9.78 -2.73 14.16
CA TYR A 41 11.01 -3.23 13.57
C TYR A 41 11.83 -3.96 14.63
N LEU A 42 12.19 -5.20 14.34
CA LEU A 42 12.99 -6.06 15.19
C LEU A 42 14.23 -6.49 14.43
N LEU A 43 15.37 -6.45 15.07
CA LEU A 43 16.62 -6.98 14.54
C LEU A 43 17.25 -7.88 15.62
N TYR A 44 17.57 -9.10 15.24
CA TYR A 44 18.21 -10.06 16.10
C TYR A 44 19.44 -10.68 15.44
N SER A 45 20.61 -10.53 16.06
CA SER A 45 21.88 -11.06 15.59
C SER A 45 22.39 -12.12 16.57
N PRO A 46 21.98 -13.39 16.42
CA PRO A 46 22.32 -14.45 17.39
C PRO A 46 23.83 -14.70 17.51
N THR A 47 24.52 -14.62 16.36
CA THR A 47 25.97 -14.79 16.24
C THR A 47 26.51 -13.85 15.16
N ASP A 48 27.82 -13.67 15.12
CA ASP A 48 28.48 -12.85 14.12
C ASP A 48 28.17 -13.36 12.70
N GLY A 49 27.80 -12.44 11.84
CA GLY A 49 27.43 -12.70 10.47
C GLY A 49 26.00 -13.23 10.25
N HIS A 50 25.19 -13.40 11.30
CA HIS A 50 23.79 -13.78 11.22
C HIS A 50 22.89 -12.64 11.69
N ALA A 51 21.94 -12.23 10.89
CA ALA A 51 20.94 -11.26 11.28
C ALA A 51 19.55 -11.67 10.80
N LEU A 52 18.59 -11.62 11.71
CA LEU A 52 17.17 -11.79 11.46
C LEU A 52 16.51 -10.44 11.65
N ASN A 53 15.72 -10.01 10.70
CA ASN A 53 14.91 -8.80 10.81
C ASN A 53 13.44 -9.11 10.58
N PHE A 54 12.59 -8.46 11.36
CA PHE A 54 11.15 -8.46 11.17
C PHE A 54 10.67 -7.02 11.13
N SER A 55 9.83 -6.71 10.16
CA SER A 55 9.15 -5.42 10.10
C SER A 55 7.65 -5.59 9.92
N PHE A 56 6.89 -4.72 10.55
CA PHE A 56 5.45 -4.58 10.37
C PHE A 56 5.11 -3.11 10.26
N SER A 57 4.25 -2.76 9.29
CA SER A 57 3.75 -1.40 9.14
C SER A 57 2.32 -1.39 8.63
N ASN A 58 1.56 -0.39 9.05
CA ASN A 58 0.25 -0.07 8.53
C ASN A 58 0.28 1.31 7.87
N ARG A 59 -0.30 1.42 6.69
CA ARG A 59 -0.37 2.64 5.89
C ARG A 59 -1.77 2.93 5.41
N ILE A 60 -2.07 4.20 5.20
CA ILE A 60 -3.31 4.68 4.61
C ILE A 60 -3.02 5.32 3.26
N SER A 61 -3.86 5.01 2.27
CA SER A 61 -3.92 5.71 0.99
C SER A 61 -5.27 6.37 0.86
N ARG A 62 -5.28 7.69 0.65
CA ARG A 62 -6.52 8.46 0.53
C ARG A 62 -6.83 8.73 -0.94
N PRO A 63 -8.12 8.70 -1.34
CA PRO A 63 -8.51 9.15 -2.66
C PRO A 63 -8.08 10.61 -2.86
N SER A 64 -7.65 10.93 -4.07
CA SER A 64 -7.37 12.31 -4.44
C SER A 64 -8.67 13.10 -4.67
N GLN A 65 -8.58 14.42 -4.70
CA GLN A 65 -9.73 15.29 -4.92
C GLN A 65 -10.48 14.95 -6.23
N ASN A 66 -9.75 14.59 -7.28
CA ASN A 66 -10.37 14.23 -8.57
C ASN A 66 -11.14 12.91 -8.50
N MET A 67 -10.74 11.98 -7.62
CA MET A 67 -11.41 10.70 -7.45
C MET A 67 -12.71 10.83 -6.66
N VAL A 68 -12.82 11.84 -5.79
CA VAL A 68 -14.05 12.10 -5.00
C VAL A 68 -14.94 13.16 -5.63
N ASN A 69 -14.51 13.82 -6.69
CA ASN A 69 -15.31 14.85 -7.37
C ASN A 69 -16.44 14.22 -8.18
N PRO A 70 -17.73 14.42 -7.82
CA PRO A 70 -18.86 13.76 -8.46
C PRO A 70 -19.27 14.40 -9.79
N PHE A 71 -18.58 15.43 -10.23
CA PHE A 71 -18.91 16.11 -11.48
C PHE A 71 -18.29 15.37 -12.67
N PRO A 72 -19.10 14.97 -13.67
CA PRO A 72 -18.59 14.27 -14.84
C PRO A 72 -17.66 15.17 -15.65
N PHE A 73 -16.52 14.61 -16.00
CA PHE A 73 -15.58 15.20 -16.94
C PHE A 73 -15.70 14.49 -18.30
N TYR A 74 -16.27 15.16 -19.28
CA TYR A 74 -16.50 14.62 -20.62
C TYR A 74 -15.23 14.70 -21.46
N GLN A 75 -14.79 13.54 -21.95
CA GLN A 75 -13.72 13.46 -22.95
C GLN A 75 -14.28 13.62 -24.38
N ASN A 76 -15.47 13.10 -24.60
CA ASN A 76 -16.25 13.23 -25.83
C ASN A 76 -17.74 12.96 -25.54
N LYS A 77 -18.59 12.89 -26.60
CA LYS A 77 -20.04 12.66 -26.49
C LYS A 77 -20.43 11.33 -25.84
N TYR A 78 -19.54 10.34 -25.90
CA TYR A 78 -19.80 8.97 -25.48
C TYR A 78 -18.91 8.53 -24.33
N THR A 79 -18.07 9.42 -23.79
CA THR A 79 -17.09 9.04 -22.78
C THR A 79 -16.93 10.12 -21.73
N TYR A 80 -17.11 9.76 -20.47
CA TYR A 80 -16.83 10.63 -19.34
C TYR A 80 -16.17 9.89 -18.18
N ALA A 81 -15.46 10.64 -17.35
CA ALA A 81 -14.96 10.18 -16.07
C ALA A 81 -15.68 10.93 -14.94
N CYS A 82 -16.01 10.23 -13.87
CA CYS A 82 -16.68 10.79 -12.71
C CYS A 82 -16.06 10.22 -11.44
N GLY A 83 -15.84 11.08 -10.46
CA GLY A 83 -15.46 10.66 -9.11
C GLY A 83 -16.68 10.23 -8.30
N ARG A 84 -16.40 9.74 -7.09
CA ARG A 84 -17.41 9.24 -6.18
C ARG A 84 -17.18 9.80 -4.77
N GLU A 85 -18.15 10.55 -4.25
CA GLU A 85 -18.05 11.29 -2.98
C GLU A 85 -17.81 10.38 -1.78
N ASP A 86 -18.36 9.14 -1.81
CA ASP A 86 -18.33 8.17 -0.72
C ASP A 86 -17.10 7.23 -0.74
N LEU A 87 -16.08 7.52 -1.57
CA LEU A 87 -14.84 6.75 -1.59
C LEU A 87 -14.15 6.75 -0.23
N LYS A 88 -13.84 5.55 0.24
CA LYS A 88 -13.14 5.32 1.50
C LYS A 88 -11.63 5.26 1.27
N PRO A 89 -10.82 5.65 2.28
CA PRO A 89 -9.40 5.38 2.26
C PRO A 89 -9.09 3.89 2.26
N SER A 90 -8.05 3.50 1.52
CA SER A 90 -7.50 2.15 1.54
C SER A 90 -6.45 2.01 2.65
N TYR A 91 -6.40 0.85 3.29
CA TYR A 91 -5.44 0.52 4.34
C TYR A 91 -4.56 -0.65 3.90
N THR A 92 -3.24 -0.48 4.01
CA THR A 92 -2.29 -1.52 3.63
C THR A 92 -1.46 -1.94 4.85
N TYR A 93 -1.48 -3.23 5.16
CA TYR A 93 -0.71 -3.87 6.21
C TYR A 93 0.42 -4.65 5.56
N ASN A 94 1.66 -4.34 5.94
CA ASN A 94 2.84 -5.01 5.42
C ASN A 94 3.58 -5.70 6.55
N ALA A 95 3.96 -6.96 6.34
CA ALA A 95 4.83 -7.72 7.20
C ALA A 95 5.99 -8.30 6.37
N GLU A 96 7.21 -8.19 6.87
CA GLU A 96 8.39 -8.75 6.23
C GLU A 96 9.29 -9.43 7.27
N LEU A 97 9.78 -10.61 6.91
CA LEU A 97 10.78 -11.35 7.66
C LEU A 97 12.00 -11.56 6.76
N GLY A 98 13.15 -11.08 7.20
CA GLY A 98 14.40 -11.20 6.48
C GLY A 98 15.47 -11.94 7.29
N TYR A 99 16.37 -12.60 6.57
CA TYR A 99 17.56 -13.21 7.11
C TYR A 99 18.77 -12.85 6.27
N THR A 100 19.82 -12.42 6.93
CA THR A 100 21.10 -12.06 6.31
C THR A 100 22.21 -12.91 6.87
N LEU A 101 23.03 -13.49 5.97
CA LEU A 101 24.21 -14.28 6.33
C LEU A 101 25.47 -13.59 5.79
N LYS A 102 26.40 -13.25 6.70
CA LYS A 102 27.72 -12.69 6.42
C LYS A 102 27.71 -11.51 5.44
N ASN A 103 26.61 -10.75 5.39
CA ASN A 103 26.36 -9.66 4.45
C ASN A 103 26.50 -10.04 2.95
N ASN A 104 26.54 -11.34 2.66
CA ASN A 104 26.70 -11.87 1.31
C ASN A 104 25.43 -12.51 0.78
N PHE A 105 24.63 -13.12 1.66
CA PHE A 105 23.37 -13.75 1.33
C PHE A 105 22.24 -13.07 2.12
N ASN A 106 21.18 -12.73 1.42
CA ASN A 106 19.97 -12.18 2.01
C ASN A 106 18.77 -12.94 1.44
N VAL A 107 17.84 -13.28 2.31
CA VAL A 107 16.52 -13.80 1.92
C VAL A 107 15.47 -13.08 2.72
N SER A 108 14.39 -12.65 2.07
CA SER A 108 13.24 -12.06 2.74
C SER A 108 11.94 -12.61 2.18
N ALA A 109 10.97 -12.80 3.08
CA ALA A 109 9.60 -13.12 2.75
C ALA A 109 8.72 -11.95 3.19
N TYR A 110 7.82 -11.52 2.32
CA TYR A 110 6.88 -10.45 2.64
C TYR A 110 5.45 -10.88 2.39
N TYR A 111 4.56 -10.27 3.15
CA TYR A 111 3.12 -10.36 2.98
C TYR A 111 2.52 -8.95 3.09
N SER A 112 1.66 -8.61 2.13
CA SER A 112 0.93 -7.36 2.09
C SER A 112 -0.55 -7.65 1.94
N TYR A 113 -1.36 -7.05 2.80
CA TYR A 113 -2.82 -7.07 2.72
C TYR A 113 -3.32 -5.64 2.59
N SER A 114 -4.16 -5.39 1.59
CA SER A 114 -4.83 -4.09 1.43
C SER A 114 -6.33 -4.28 1.43
N ASP A 115 -7.00 -3.43 2.19
CA ASP A 115 -8.45 -3.39 2.33
C ASP A 115 -9.01 -2.08 1.77
N ASP A 116 -10.28 -2.11 1.33
CA ASP A 116 -10.96 -0.97 0.72
C ASP A 116 -10.19 -0.35 -0.46
N VAL A 117 -9.52 -1.17 -1.26
CA VAL A 117 -8.75 -0.68 -2.40
C VAL A 117 -9.70 -0.08 -3.44
N PHE A 118 -9.41 1.15 -3.85
CA PHE A 118 -10.20 1.85 -4.85
C PHE A 118 -9.54 1.78 -6.22
N PHE A 119 -10.35 1.44 -7.22
CA PHE A 119 -9.95 1.38 -8.62
C PHE A 119 -10.94 2.11 -9.50
N GLN A 120 -10.47 2.47 -10.69
CA GLN A 120 -11.32 2.97 -11.73
C GLN A 120 -11.95 1.78 -12.47
N VAL A 121 -13.27 1.70 -12.45
CA VAL A 121 -14.06 0.74 -13.20
C VAL A 121 -14.62 1.39 -14.44
N VAL A 122 -14.76 0.59 -15.51
CA VAL A 122 -15.34 1.02 -16.76
C VAL A 122 -16.75 0.44 -16.84
N ASP A 123 -17.72 1.29 -16.98
CA ASP A 123 -19.12 0.93 -17.20
C ASP A 123 -19.55 1.36 -18.60
N LEU A 124 -20.13 0.44 -19.35
CA LEU A 124 -20.65 0.67 -20.69
C LEU A 124 -22.18 0.51 -20.68
N ASP A 125 -22.86 1.61 -20.84
CA ASP A 125 -24.29 1.60 -21.10
C ASP A 125 -24.56 1.15 -22.54
N ALA A 126 -25.09 -0.06 -22.69
CA ALA A 126 -25.36 -0.68 -23.98
C ALA A 126 -26.51 0.00 -24.76
N GLU A 127 -27.41 0.74 -24.10
CA GLU A 127 -28.52 1.43 -24.75
C GLU A 127 -28.07 2.76 -25.38
N THR A 128 -27.24 3.51 -24.65
CA THR A 128 -26.77 4.83 -25.08
C THR A 128 -25.40 4.78 -25.75
N ASN A 129 -24.68 3.66 -25.67
CA ASN A 129 -23.28 3.49 -26.05
C ASN A 129 -22.34 4.48 -25.34
N VAL A 130 -22.70 4.90 -24.13
CA VAL A 130 -21.89 5.78 -23.31
C VAL A 130 -20.99 4.94 -22.40
N THR A 131 -19.70 5.25 -22.42
CA THR A 131 -18.68 4.66 -21.53
C THR A 131 -18.40 5.60 -20.38
N SER A 132 -18.53 5.14 -19.15
CA SER A 132 -18.18 5.89 -17.96
C SER A 132 -17.02 5.24 -17.22
N PHE A 133 -16.12 6.10 -16.73
CA PHE A 133 -15.01 5.73 -15.86
C PHE A 133 -15.32 6.18 -14.44
N LEU A 134 -15.61 5.23 -13.55
CA LEU A 134 -16.07 5.48 -12.18
C LEU A 134 -15.04 4.95 -11.17
N TRP A 135 -14.93 5.60 -10.02
CA TRP A 135 -14.08 5.11 -8.93
C TRP A 135 -14.91 4.33 -7.92
N GLU A 136 -14.43 3.17 -7.50
CA GLU A 136 -15.11 2.32 -6.51
C GLU A 136 -14.13 1.64 -5.56
N ASN A 137 -14.56 1.46 -4.29
CA ASN A 137 -13.91 0.57 -3.33
C ASN A 137 -14.57 -0.80 -3.43
N PHE A 138 -13.91 -1.77 -4.00
CA PHE A 138 -14.51 -3.10 -4.14
C PHE A 138 -13.53 -4.25 -3.95
N MET A 139 -12.27 -3.93 -3.71
CA MET A 139 -11.23 -4.94 -3.76
C MET A 139 -10.46 -5.03 -2.43
N GLN A 140 -10.20 -6.27 -2.03
CA GLN A 140 -9.18 -6.63 -1.08
C GLN A 140 -8.05 -7.29 -1.84
N THR A 141 -6.81 -6.95 -1.52
CA THR A 141 -5.65 -7.53 -2.18
C THR A 141 -4.74 -8.21 -1.17
N HIS A 142 -4.24 -9.38 -1.56
CA HIS A 142 -3.22 -10.11 -0.85
C HIS A 142 -2.03 -10.26 -1.78
N ALA A 143 -0.87 -9.86 -1.32
CA ALA A 143 0.36 -10.09 -2.05
C ALA A 143 1.37 -10.75 -1.11
N PHE A 144 2.05 -11.76 -1.60
CA PHE A 144 3.15 -12.37 -0.88
C PHE A 144 4.29 -12.64 -1.83
N GLY A 145 5.50 -12.64 -1.30
CA GLY A 145 6.65 -12.92 -2.12
C GLY A 145 7.87 -13.29 -1.31
N LEU A 146 8.81 -13.89 -2.02
CA LEU A 146 10.11 -14.29 -1.53
C LEU A 146 11.17 -13.63 -2.40
N ASN A 147 12.08 -12.91 -1.78
CA ASN A 147 13.25 -12.35 -2.44
C ASN A 147 14.51 -12.98 -1.87
N ASN A 148 15.47 -13.25 -2.73
CA ASN A 148 16.80 -13.63 -2.28
C ASN A 148 17.86 -12.87 -3.08
N SER A 149 18.98 -12.61 -2.46
CA SER A 149 20.14 -12.02 -3.11
C SER A 149 21.43 -12.63 -2.59
N TYR A 150 22.39 -12.75 -3.47
CA TYR A 150 23.70 -13.27 -3.14
C TYR A 150 24.79 -12.42 -3.77
N THR A 151 25.76 -12.01 -2.96
CA THR A 151 26.95 -11.27 -3.41
C THR A 151 28.18 -12.15 -3.27
N PHE A 152 28.77 -12.51 -4.37
CA PHE A 152 30.06 -13.18 -4.40
C PHE A 152 31.17 -12.17 -4.65
N ARG A 153 32.21 -12.19 -3.82
CA ARG A 153 33.34 -11.27 -3.92
C ARG A 153 34.67 -12.00 -3.80
N THR A 154 35.53 -11.78 -4.76
CA THR A 154 36.93 -12.17 -4.72
C THR A 154 37.82 -10.93 -4.84
N LYS A 155 39.16 -11.11 -4.85
CA LYS A 155 40.11 -10.00 -5.01
C LYS A 155 39.98 -9.26 -6.35
N TRP A 156 39.46 -9.93 -7.39
CA TRP A 156 39.40 -9.43 -8.77
C TRP A 156 37.99 -9.48 -9.39
N LEU A 157 37.01 -10.11 -8.72
CA LEU A 157 35.62 -10.24 -9.22
C LEU A 157 34.63 -9.98 -8.11
N GLN A 158 33.62 -9.20 -8.43
CA GLN A 158 32.40 -9.10 -7.62
C GLN A 158 31.20 -9.41 -8.51
N THR A 159 30.38 -10.37 -8.08
CA THR A 159 29.13 -10.75 -8.77
C THR A 159 27.97 -10.63 -7.79
N TYR A 160 26.86 -10.09 -8.30
CA TYR A 160 25.60 -9.97 -7.57
C TYR A 160 24.51 -10.71 -8.34
N ALA A 161 23.78 -11.58 -7.66
CA ALA A 161 22.62 -12.28 -8.18
C ALA A 161 21.39 -11.97 -7.29
N GLN A 162 20.25 -11.71 -7.91
CA GLN A 162 18.99 -11.48 -7.22
C GLN A 162 17.88 -12.27 -7.91
N HIS A 163 17.03 -12.89 -7.10
CA HIS A 163 15.83 -13.58 -7.54
C HIS A 163 14.65 -13.17 -6.66
N GLY A 164 13.47 -13.02 -7.27
CA GLY A 164 12.24 -12.74 -6.57
C GLY A 164 11.08 -13.49 -7.22
N VAL A 165 10.17 -13.98 -6.38
CA VAL A 165 8.88 -14.56 -6.78
C VAL A 165 7.81 -13.87 -5.98
N SER A 166 6.76 -13.43 -6.64
CA SER A 166 5.62 -12.76 -6.00
C SER A 166 4.31 -13.26 -6.60
N TYR A 167 3.29 -13.27 -5.77
CA TYR A 167 1.90 -13.57 -6.15
C TYR A 167 0.98 -12.52 -5.56
#